data_07f44fecc2d2b38ccd9cbef5d22af3be
#
_entry.id   07f44fecc2d2b38ccd9cbef5d22af3be
#
_cell.length_a   1.000
_cell.length_b   1.000
_cell.length_c   1.000
_cell.angle_alpha   90.00
_cell.angle_beta   90.00
_cell.angle_gamma   90.00
#
_symmetry.space_group_name_H-M   'P 1'
#
loop_
_entity.id
_entity.type
_entity.pdbx_description
1 polymer ?
#
loop_
_entity_poly.entity_id
_entity_poly.type
_entity_poly.pdbx_seq_one_letter_code
_entity_poly.pdbx_strand_id
1 'polypeptide(L)'
;MSKVSDKYLRDLLREVVSLRANNCCEYPGCKNTECDPHHFFSKDNLSIRYSPESCLWLCQGHHTGRISAHSEPKIFEAMIIYYQVRTIEWLQEVIERKNQIITVAPEIYREEWKVKLLAELKRLGIRGWRP
;
A
#
# COMPACT_ATOMS: atom_id res chain seq x y z
N MET A 1 -27.69 4.62 -6.44
CA MET A 1 -26.57 4.47 -5.50
C MET A 1 -25.36 3.92 -6.26
N SER A 2 -24.30 4.71 -6.37
CA SER A 2 -23.09 4.22 -7.03
C SER A 2 -22.38 3.22 -6.10
N LYS A 3 -22.07 2.06 -6.62
CA LYS A 3 -21.30 1.05 -5.89
C LYS A 3 -19.82 1.34 -6.06
N VAL A 4 -19.08 1.33 -4.96
CA VAL A 4 -17.62 1.43 -5.00
C VAL A 4 -17.08 0.10 -5.48
N SER A 5 -16.33 0.11 -6.59
CA SER A 5 -15.74 -1.09 -7.15
C SER A 5 -14.35 -1.36 -6.56
N ASP A 6 -13.91 -2.61 -6.64
CA ASP A 6 -12.54 -2.97 -6.30
C ASP A 6 -11.54 -2.20 -7.18
N LYS A 7 -11.83 -2.08 -8.47
CA LYS A 7 -10.96 -1.32 -9.38
C LYS A 7 -10.80 0.12 -8.95
N TYR A 8 -11.89 0.79 -8.58
CA TYR A 8 -11.85 2.16 -8.08
C TYR A 8 -10.93 2.26 -6.86
N LEU A 9 -11.09 1.36 -5.91
CA LEU A 9 -10.28 1.37 -4.68
C LEU A 9 -8.81 1.05 -4.96
N ARG A 10 -8.53 0.14 -5.89
CA ARG A 10 -7.14 -0.15 -6.29
C ARG A 10 -6.47 1.05 -6.94
N ASP A 11 -7.20 1.75 -7.83
CA ASP A 11 -6.67 2.94 -8.49
C ASP A 11 -6.42 4.05 -7.48
N LEU A 12 -7.32 4.20 -6.52
CA LEU A 12 -7.22 5.19 -5.45
C LEU A 12 -6.03 4.87 -4.52
N LEU A 13 -5.88 3.60 -4.13
CA LEU A 13 -4.75 3.13 -3.34
C LEU A 13 -3.42 3.41 -4.05
N ARG A 14 -3.35 3.09 -5.34
CA ARG A 14 -2.17 3.33 -6.16
C ARG A 14 -1.77 4.80 -6.12
N GLU A 15 -2.74 5.70 -6.27
CA GLU A 15 -2.49 7.14 -6.22
C GLU A 15 -1.92 7.56 -4.87
N VAL A 16 -2.53 7.12 -3.78
CA VAL A 16 -2.07 7.44 -2.42
C VAL A 16 -0.64 6.95 -2.19
N VAL A 17 -0.36 5.70 -2.55
CA VAL A 17 0.97 5.11 -2.31
C VAL A 17 2.04 5.81 -3.14
N SER A 18 1.73 6.14 -4.40
CA SER A 18 2.66 6.84 -5.28
C SER A 18 2.97 8.25 -4.76
N LEU A 19 1.97 9.00 -4.33
CA LEU A 19 2.15 10.35 -3.80
C LEU A 19 2.96 10.35 -2.51
N ARG A 20 2.68 9.42 -1.62
CA ARG A 20 3.44 9.29 -0.36
C ARG A 20 4.92 9.04 -0.63
N ALA A 21 5.23 8.27 -1.66
CA ALA A 21 6.60 7.93 -2.05
C ALA A 21 7.25 8.96 -2.97
N ASN A 22 6.57 10.07 -3.27
CA ASN A 22 7.01 11.06 -4.26
C ASN A 22 7.28 10.44 -5.63
N ASN A 23 6.46 9.46 -6.00
CA ASN A 23 6.54 8.71 -7.26
C ASN A 23 7.94 8.13 -7.52
N CYS A 24 8.61 7.65 -6.48
CA CYS A 24 9.95 7.08 -6.57
C CYS A 24 9.99 5.77 -5.81
N CYS A 25 10.59 4.74 -6.39
CA CYS A 25 10.74 3.44 -5.73
C CYS A 25 11.31 3.60 -4.32
N GLU A 26 10.66 2.96 -3.35
CA GLU A 26 11.06 3.09 -1.95
C GLU A 26 12.23 2.19 -1.54
N TYR A 27 12.71 1.32 -2.44
CA TYR A 27 13.91 0.53 -2.14
C TYR A 27 15.11 1.47 -1.96
N PRO A 28 15.95 1.25 -0.94
CA PRO A 28 17.06 2.16 -0.64
C PRO A 28 17.94 2.44 -1.85
N GLY A 29 18.11 3.72 -2.19
CA GLY A 29 18.96 4.17 -3.29
C GLY A 29 18.35 4.07 -4.69
N CYS A 30 17.16 3.51 -4.83
CA CYS A 30 16.53 3.40 -6.15
C CYS A 30 15.88 4.71 -6.57
N LYS A 31 16.07 5.09 -7.84
CA LYS A 31 15.52 6.33 -8.42
C LYS A 31 14.43 6.07 -9.46
N ASN A 32 14.02 4.83 -9.63
CA ASN A 32 13.06 4.46 -10.65
C ASN A 32 11.67 5.01 -10.31
N THR A 33 10.97 5.54 -11.31
CA THR A 33 9.63 6.12 -11.15
C THR A 33 8.51 5.23 -11.71
N GLU A 34 8.85 4.19 -12.45
CA GLU A 34 7.86 3.24 -12.97
C GLU A 34 7.65 2.14 -11.92
N CYS A 35 6.66 2.34 -11.07
CA CYS A 35 6.46 1.51 -9.88
C CYS A 35 5.01 1.05 -9.76
N ASP A 36 4.81 0.08 -8.87
CA ASP A 36 3.50 -0.42 -8.47
C ASP A 36 3.42 -0.53 -6.95
N PRO A 37 2.21 -0.48 -6.38
CA PRO A 37 2.04 -0.75 -4.95
C PRO A 37 2.36 -2.21 -4.66
N HIS A 38 3.18 -2.44 -3.66
CA HIS A 38 3.47 -3.78 -3.15
C HIS A 38 2.81 -3.94 -1.78
N HIS A 39 1.92 -4.91 -1.65
CA HIS A 39 1.33 -5.26 -0.36
C HIS A 39 2.36 -6.05 0.43
N PHE A 40 2.78 -5.54 1.58
CA PHE A 40 3.79 -6.21 2.40
C PHE A 40 3.29 -7.57 2.91
N PHE A 41 2.03 -7.64 3.32
CA PHE A 41 1.31 -8.89 3.56
C PHE A 41 0.25 -9.06 2.49
N SER A 42 -0.23 -10.30 2.29
CA SER A 42 -1.18 -10.60 1.22
C SER A 42 -2.42 -9.71 1.27
N LYS A 43 -2.80 -9.18 0.10
CA LYS A 43 -4.05 -8.41 -0.07
C LYS A 43 -5.30 -9.24 0.16
N ASP A 44 -5.17 -10.57 0.31
CA ASP A 44 -6.29 -11.43 0.69
C ASP A 44 -6.76 -11.15 2.11
N ASN A 45 -5.92 -10.52 2.94
CA ASN A 45 -6.33 -10.02 4.24
C ASN A 45 -7.16 -8.75 4.04
N LEU A 46 -8.47 -8.84 4.24
CA LEU A 46 -9.40 -7.72 4.01
C LEU A 46 -9.05 -6.49 4.85
N SER A 47 -8.52 -6.69 6.05
CA SER A 47 -8.18 -5.59 6.95
C SER A 47 -7.10 -4.66 6.39
N ILE A 48 -6.28 -5.14 5.44
CA ILE A 48 -5.17 -4.35 4.88
C ILE A 48 -5.21 -4.23 3.37
N ARG A 49 -6.19 -4.84 2.69
CA ARG A 49 -6.25 -4.87 1.22
C ARG A 49 -6.09 -3.49 0.59
N TYR A 50 -6.70 -2.47 1.16
CA TYR A 50 -6.67 -1.10 0.63
C TYR A 50 -5.90 -0.15 1.54
N SER A 51 -5.12 -0.66 2.50
CA SER A 51 -4.37 0.16 3.45
C SER A 51 -3.06 0.65 2.83
N PRO A 52 -2.89 1.98 2.64
CA PRO A 52 -1.63 2.52 2.12
C PRO A 52 -0.45 2.22 3.06
N GLU A 53 -0.71 2.16 4.36
CA GLU A 53 0.34 1.92 5.37
C GLU A 53 0.97 0.54 5.22
N SER A 54 0.21 -0.42 4.66
CA SER A 54 0.68 -1.79 4.43
C SER A 54 1.38 -1.97 3.09
N CYS A 55 1.52 -0.90 2.31
CA CYS A 55 2.08 -0.94 0.96
C CYS A 55 3.39 -0.18 0.87
N LEU A 56 4.24 -0.61 -0.07
CA LEU A 56 5.41 0.12 -0.53
C LEU A 56 5.26 0.39 -2.03
N TRP A 57 5.87 1.48 -2.50
CA TRP A 57 5.93 1.82 -3.91
C TRP A 57 7.23 1.26 -4.48
N LEU A 58 7.15 0.24 -5.33
CA LEU A 58 8.33 -0.49 -5.81
C LEU A 58 8.32 -0.60 -7.33
N CYS A 59 9.49 -0.36 -7.95
CA CYS A 59 9.69 -0.64 -9.36
C CYS A 59 9.66 -2.14 -9.62
N GLN A 60 9.54 -2.54 -10.89
CA GLN A 60 9.44 -3.94 -11.25
C GLN A 60 10.62 -4.76 -10.72
N GLY A 61 11.84 -4.23 -10.83
CA GLY A 61 13.04 -4.95 -10.36
C GLY A 61 13.02 -5.26 -8.87
N HIS A 62 12.57 -4.32 -8.04
CA HIS A 62 12.52 -4.50 -6.60
C HIS A 62 11.21 -5.15 -6.12
N HIS A 63 10.18 -5.18 -6.96
CA HIS A 63 8.90 -5.81 -6.65
C HIS A 63 8.93 -7.31 -6.99
N THR A 64 9.33 -7.67 -8.21
CA THR A 64 9.26 -9.04 -8.73
C THR A 64 10.55 -9.55 -9.37
N GLY A 65 11.62 -8.75 -9.36
CA GLY A 65 12.88 -9.13 -9.99
C GLY A 65 13.67 -10.16 -9.19
N ARG A 66 14.96 -10.29 -9.51
CA ARG A 66 15.82 -11.34 -8.97
C ARG A 66 16.04 -11.24 -7.46
N ILE A 67 16.32 -10.02 -6.96
CA ILE A 67 16.42 -9.75 -5.52
C ILE A 67 15.36 -8.71 -5.20
N SER A 68 14.19 -9.20 -4.84
CA SER A 68 12.99 -8.36 -4.75
C SER A 68 12.11 -8.78 -3.58
N ALA A 69 11.06 -7.99 -3.36
CA ALA A 69 10.09 -8.28 -2.32
C ALA A 69 9.44 -9.67 -2.50
N HIS A 70 9.13 -10.06 -3.74
CA HIS A 70 8.51 -11.35 -4.02
C HIS A 70 9.50 -12.52 -4.07
N SER A 71 10.70 -12.31 -4.62
CA SER A 71 11.66 -13.41 -4.79
C SER A 71 12.45 -13.68 -3.52
N GLU A 72 12.77 -12.66 -2.74
CA GLU A 72 13.58 -12.77 -1.52
C GLU A 72 12.95 -11.95 -0.38
N PRO A 73 11.78 -12.36 0.12
CA PRO A 73 11.03 -11.55 1.08
C PRO A 73 11.75 -11.30 2.40
N LYS A 74 12.53 -12.25 2.88
CA LYS A 74 13.26 -12.08 4.15
C LYS A 74 14.39 -11.07 4.03
N ILE A 75 15.13 -11.13 2.91
CA ILE A 75 16.20 -10.18 2.63
C ILE A 75 15.59 -8.79 2.43
N PHE A 76 14.50 -8.71 1.67
CA PHE A 76 13.80 -7.45 1.42
C PHE A 76 13.34 -6.80 2.72
N GLU A 77 12.69 -7.58 3.60
CA GLU A 77 12.22 -7.08 4.90
C GLU A 77 13.40 -6.57 5.74
N ALA A 78 14.49 -7.33 5.80
CA ALA A 78 15.68 -6.93 6.55
C ALA A 78 16.24 -5.60 6.03
N MET A 79 16.27 -5.43 4.70
CA MET A 79 16.79 -4.20 4.07
C MET A 79 15.93 -2.98 4.38
N ILE A 80 14.60 -3.10 4.28
CA ILE A 80 13.73 -1.95 4.53
C ILE A 80 13.74 -1.53 5.99
N ILE A 81 13.95 -2.46 6.91
CA ILE A 81 14.07 -2.14 8.34
C ILE A 81 15.47 -1.58 8.64
N TYR A 82 16.52 -2.21 8.13
CA TYR A 82 17.89 -1.76 8.36
C TYR A 82 18.13 -0.34 7.87
N TYR A 83 17.65 -0.02 6.67
CA TYR A 83 17.81 1.32 6.08
C TYR A 83 16.69 2.28 6.49
N GLN A 84 15.84 1.88 7.44
CA GLN A 84 14.79 2.72 8.02
C GLN A 84 13.76 3.25 7.00
N VAL A 85 13.54 2.51 5.91
CA VAL A 85 12.42 2.77 5.01
C VAL A 85 11.11 2.59 5.78
N ARG A 86 11.10 1.58 6.64
CA ARG A 86 10.04 1.33 7.62
C ARG A 86 10.67 0.97 8.96
N THR A 87 9.89 1.06 10.04
CA THR A 87 10.36 0.77 11.40
C THR A 87 9.82 -0.57 11.90
N ILE A 88 10.42 -1.08 12.98
CA ILE A 88 9.90 -2.26 13.67
C ILE A 88 8.48 -1.99 14.18
N GLU A 89 8.22 -0.78 14.69
CA GLU A 89 6.90 -0.36 15.16
C GLU A 89 5.87 -0.42 14.05
N TRP A 90 6.24 0.04 12.85
CA TRP A 90 5.38 -0.09 11.67
C TRP A 90 5.04 -1.55 11.38
N LEU A 91 6.04 -2.43 11.42
CA LEU A 91 5.83 -3.86 11.16
C LEU A 91 4.86 -4.46 12.17
N GLN A 92 5.02 -4.13 13.45
CA GLN A 92 4.12 -4.60 14.50
C GLN A 92 2.69 -4.12 14.28
N GLU A 93 2.51 -2.84 13.92
CA GLU A 93 1.19 -2.29 13.63
C GLU A 93 0.52 -2.98 12.43
N VAL A 94 1.28 -3.23 11.36
CA VAL A 94 0.73 -3.91 10.19
C VAL A 94 0.35 -5.35 10.51
N ILE A 95 1.14 -6.04 11.32
CA ILE A 95 0.82 -7.41 11.78
C ILE A 95 -0.48 -7.42 12.57
N GLU A 96 -0.64 -6.51 13.52
CA GLU A 96 -1.89 -6.40 14.29
C GLU A 96 -3.08 -6.14 13.38
N ARG A 97 -2.91 -5.22 12.43
CA ARG A 97 -3.96 -4.83 11.50
C ARG A 97 -4.36 -5.97 10.57
N LYS A 98 -3.39 -6.71 10.03
CA LYS A 98 -3.70 -7.83 9.13
C LYS A 98 -4.47 -8.96 9.82
N ASN A 99 -4.32 -9.08 11.13
CA ASN A 99 -4.98 -10.13 11.91
C ASN A 99 -6.39 -9.73 12.37
N GLN A 100 -6.82 -8.50 12.10
CA GLN A 100 -8.18 -8.05 12.43
C GLN A 100 -9.20 -8.74 11.53
N ILE A 101 -10.32 -9.14 12.13
CA ILE A 101 -11.42 -9.78 11.42
C ILE A 101 -12.38 -8.70 10.94
N ILE A 102 -12.70 -8.71 9.65
CA ILE A 102 -13.66 -7.77 9.06
C ILE A 102 -15.02 -8.45 9.01
N THR A 103 -16.00 -7.84 9.70
CA THR A 103 -17.35 -8.39 9.86
C THR A 103 -18.45 -7.58 9.18
N VAL A 104 -18.10 -6.42 8.62
CA VAL A 104 -19.09 -5.56 7.93
C VAL A 104 -19.41 -6.08 6.53
N ALA A 105 -20.58 -5.73 6.01
CA ALA A 105 -20.98 -6.08 4.66
C ALA A 105 -19.99 -5.50 3.63
N PRO A 106 -19.79 -6.19 2.47
CA PRO A 106 -18.83 -5.73 1.46
C PRO A 106 -19.04 -4.29 0.99
N GLU A 107 -20.28 -3.85 0.82
CA GLU A 107 -20.57 -2.47 0.39
C GLU A 107 -20.14 -1.46 1.46
N ILE A 108 -20.38 -1.75 2.72
CA ILE A 108 -19.97 -0.89 3.83
C ILE A 108 -18.45 -0.84 3.93
N TYR A 109 -17.80 -1.98 3.82
CA TYR A 109 -16.35 -2.10 3.83
C TYR A 109 -15.71 -1.23 2.74
N ARG A 110 -16.22 -1.31 1.51
CA ARG A 110 -15.69 -0.52 0.39
C ARG A 110 -15.93 0.97 0.56
N GLU A 111 -17.12 1.36 1.03
CA GLU A 111 -17.41 2.78 1.29
C GLU A 111 -16.51 3.34 2.38
N GLU A 112 -16.24 2.59 3.42
CA GLU A 112 -15.32 3.02 4.48
C GLU A 112 -13.91 3.25 3.94
N TRP A 113 -13.40 2.36 3.09
CA TRP A 113 -12.09 2.52 2.47
C TRP A 113 -12.05 3.69 1.50
N LYS A 114 -13.11 3.91 0.75
CA LYS A 114 -13.23 5.10 -0.12
C LYS A 114 -13.05 6.37 0.69
N VAL A 115 -13.77 6.49 1.80
CA VAL A 115 -13.68 7.68 2.68
C VAL A 115 -12.25 7.85 3.21
N LYS A 116 -11.64 6.79 3.70
CA LYS A 116 -10.28 6.83 4.24
C LYS A 116 -9.24 7.23 3.19
N LEU A 117 -9.33 6.64 2.00
CA LEU A 117 -8.37 6.92 0.93
C LEU A 117 -8.52 8.33 0.37
N LEU A 118 -9.74 8.82 0.20
CA LEU A 118 -9.98 10.19 -0.23
C LEU A 118 -9.49 11.20 0.81
N ALA A 119 -9.67 10.92 2.10
CA ALA A 119 -9.13 11.75 3.16
C ALA A 119 -7.61 11.81 3.11
N GLU A 120 -6.96 10.68 2.85
CA GLU A 120 -5.51 10.61 2.72
C GLU A 120 -5.00 11.40 1.51
N LEU A 121 -5.68 11.32 0.37
CA LEU A 121 -5.34 12.14 -0.80
C LEU A 121 -5.45 13.62 -0.48
N LYS A 122 -6.49 14.01 0.23
CA LYS A 122 -6.67 15.41 0.64
C LYS A 122 -5.52 15.85 1.56
N ARG A 123 -5.14 15.00 2.50
CA ARG A 123 -4.02 15.26 3.39
C ARG A 123 -2.72 15.44 2.62
N LEU A 124 -2.53 14.67 1.55
CA LEU A 124 -1.35 14.75 0.66
C LEU A 124 -1.44 15.93 -0.34
N GLY A 125 -2.51 16.71 -0.30
CA GLY A 125 -2.66 17.91 -1.12
C GLY A 125 -3.44 17.74 -2.42
N ILE A 126 -3.99 16.56 -2.69
CA ILE A 126 -4.77 16.30 -3.90
C ILE A 126 -6.26 16.44 -3.60
N ARG A 127 -6.95 17.23 -4.41
CA ARG A 127 -8.39 17.44 -4.29
C ARG A 127 -9.12 16.96 -5.53
N GLY A 128 -10.29 16.37 -5.34
CA GLY A 128 -11.16 16.00 -6.46
C GLY A 128 -10.61 14.91 -7.33
N TRP A 129 -9.92 13.94 -6.72
CA TRP A 129 -9.36 12.81 -7.46
C TRP A 129 -10.44 12.04 -8.21
N ARG A 130 -10.15 11.74 -9.48
CA ARG A 130 -10.99 10.89 -10.33
C ARG A 130 -10.13 9.88 -11.07
N PRO A 131 -10.56 8.62 -11.12
CA PRO A 131 -9.79 7.60 -11.84
C PRO A 131 -9.75 7.85 -13.33
#